data_8bf0c4c3dbe327b591c79f8765301e8b
#
_entry.id   8bf0c4c3dbe327b591c79f8765301e8b
#
_cell.length_a   1.000
_cell.length_b   1.000
_cell.length_c   1.000
_cell.angle_alpha   90.00
_cell.angle_beta   90.00
_cell.angle_gamma   90.00
#
_symmetry.space_group_name_H-M   'P 1'
#
loop_
_entity.id
_entity.type
_entity.pdbx_description
1 polymer ?
#
loop_
_entity_poly.entity_id
_entity_poly.type
_entity_poly.pdbx_seq_one_letter_code
_entity_poly.pdbx_strand_id
1 'polypeptide(L)' 'MNAARRLVVTLVVPALMLAVFAVNIAAAGGPNGKTTVCHLSSSWFHAITISNSALPAHLQHGDVAPDDYGACP' A
#
# COMPACT_ATOMS: atom_id res chain seq x y z
N MET A 1 10.98 -21.37 -26.65
CA MET A 1 9.72 -20.62 -26.50
C MET A 1 9.40 -19.93 -27.81
N ASN A 2 8.18 -20.08 -28.34
CA ASN A 2 7.83 -19.46 -29.62
C ASN A 2 7.59 -17.96 -29.48
N ALA A 3 7.52 -17.22 -30.61
CA ALA A 3 7.39 -15.76 -30.60
C ALA A 3 6.10 -15.28 -29.94
N ALA A 4 5.00 -15.98 -30.12
CA ALA A 4 3.71 -15.62 -29.52
C ALA A 4 3.77 -15.70 -28.00
N ARG A 5 4.40 -16.74 -27.46
CA ARG A 5 4.55 -16.92 -26.02
C ARG A 5 5.46 -15.87 -25.40
N ARG A 6 6.54 -15.50 -26.10
CA ARG A 6 7.42 -14.40 -25.68
C ARG A 6 6.67 -13.07 -25.64
N LEU A 7 5.85 -12.79 -26.64
CA LEU A 7 5.07 -11.57 -26.72
C LEU A 7 4.09 -11.48 -25.56
N VAL A 8 3.37 -12.54 -25.24
CA VAL A 8 2.40 -12.57 -24.13
C VAL A 8 3.12 -12.32 -22.80
N VAL A 9 4.21 -13.00 -22.52
CA VAL A 9 4.98 -12.82 -21.28
C VAL A 9 5.52 -11.39 -21.18
N THR A 10 6.03 -10.84 -22.27
CA THR A 10 6.58 -9.48 -22.27
C THR A 10 5.53 -8.41 -22.03
N LEU A 11 4.29 -8.60 -22.46
CA LEU A 11 3.20 -7.64 -22.29
C LEU A 11 2.42 -7.84 -20.99
N VAL A 12 2.13 -9.10 -20.63
CA VAL A 12 1.26 -9.43 -19.51
C VAL A 12 1.93 -9.20 -18.16
N VAL A 13 3.18 -9.62 -18.00
CA VAL A 13 3.88 -9.52 -16.71
C VAL A 13 4.06 -8.06 -16.27
N PRO A 14 4.59 -7.14 -17.11
CA PRO A 14 4.69 -5.73 -16.71
C PRO A 14 3.34 -5.08 -16.42
N ALA A 15 2.29 -5.42 -17.20
CA ALA A 15 0.96 -4.88 -16.98
C ALA A 15 0.38 -5.31 -15.62
N LEU A 16 0.58 -6.56 -15.22
CA LEU A 16 0.14 -7.06 -13.92
C LEU A 16 0.88 -6.37 -12.77
N MET A 17 2.18 -6.16 -12.90
CA MET A 17 2.95 -5.44 -11.87
C MET A 17 2.48 -4.00 -11.70
N LEU A 18 2.23 -3.29 -12.80
CA LEU A 18 1.69 -1.93 -12.76
C LEU A 18 0.31 -1.88 -12.10
N ALA A 19 -0.56 -2.85 -12.38
CA ALA A 19 -1.88 -2.94 -11.78
C ALA A 19 -1.80 -3.13 -10.26
N VAL A 20 -0.89 -3.96 -9.76
CA VAL A 20 -0.68 -4.18 -8.33
C VAL A 20 -0.20 -2.88 -7.66
N PHE A 21 0.74 -2.18 -8.26
CA PHE A 21 1.21 -0.89 -7.74
C PHE A 21 0.10 0.16 -7.70
N ALA A 22 -0.70 0.26 -8.75
CA ALA A 22 -1.82 1.20 -8.82
C ALA A 22 -2.85 0.93 -7.71
N VAL A 23 -3.19 -0.33 -7.46
CA VAL A 23 -4.11 -0.71 -6.39
C VAL A 23 -3.54 -0.34 -5.02
N ASN A 24 -2.27 -0.61 -4.77
CA ASN A 24 -1.61 -0.27 -3.51
C ASN A 24 -1.60 1.24 -3.27
N ILE A 25 -1.31 2.04 -4.28
CA ILE A 25 -1.33 3.51 -4.18
C ILE A 25 -2.76 4.00 -3.90
N ALA A 26 -3.75 3.47 -4.59
CA ALA A 26 -5.14 3.86 -4.40
C ALA A 26 -5.65 3.48 -3.00
N ALA A 27 -5.28 2.30 -2.48
CA ALA A 27 -5.67 1.85 -1.15
C ALA A 27 -4.92 2.60 -0.04
N ALA A 28 -3.73 3.15 -0.32
CA ALA A 28 -2.89 3.84 0.65
C ALA A 28 -3.28 5.30 0.88
N GLY A 29 -4.13 5.89 0.02
CA GLY A 29 -4.55 7.28 0.12
C GLY A 29 -5.91 7.44 0.77
N GLY A 30 -5.99 8.22 1.85
CA GLY A 30 -7.24 8.64 2.46
C GLY A 30 -7.78 9.93 1.85
N PRO A 31 -9.03 10.32 2.18
CA PRO A 31 -9.61 11.58 1.72
C PRO A 31 -8.86 12.79 2.30
N ASN A 32 -8.94 13.93 1.60
CA ASN A 32 -8.32 15.19 2.01
C ASN A 32 -6.80 15.13 2.15
N GLY A 33 -6.14 14.22 1.46
CA GLY A 33 -4.69 14.09 1.51
C GLY A 33 -4.14 13.51 2.81
N LYS A 34 -4.99 12.90 3.65
CA LYS A 34 -4.62 12.33 4.94
C LYS A 34 -5.07 10.89 5.09
N THR A 35 -4.31 10.13 5.85
CA THR A 35 -4.57 8.71 6.08
C THR A 35 -4.36 8.39 7.54
N THR A 36 -5.23 7.59 8.12
CA THR A 36 -5.05 7.04 9.47
C THR A 36 -4.27 5.73 9.37
N VAL A 37 -3.22 5.63 10.18
CA VAL A 37 -2.43 4.40 10.31
C VAL A 37 -2.31 4.00 11.76
N CYS A 38 -2.01 2.74 11.99
CA CYS A 38 -1.68 2.22 13.30
C CYS A 38 -0.16 2.31 13.48
N HIS A 39 0.29 3.32 14.19
CA HIS A 39 1.70 3.60 14.42
C HIS A 39 2.24 2.70 15.52
N LEU A 40 3.32 1.99 15.23
CA LEU A 40 4.00 1.14 16.21
C LEU A 40 4.94 1.99 17.07
N SER A 41 4.66 2.06 18.36
CA SER A 41 5.50 2.74 19.35
C SER A 41 5.76 1.77 20.50
N SER A 42 7.02 1.43 20.73
CA SER A 42 7.40 0.37 21.65
C SER A 42 6.73 -0.97 21.28
N SER A 43 5.81 -1.46 22.10
CA SER A 43 5.08 -2.71 21.84
C SER A 43 3.61 -2.47 21.47
N TRP A 44 3.21 -1.21 21.27
CA TRP A 44 1.81 -0.85 21.10
C TRP A 44 1.57 -0.14 19.78
N PHE A 45 0.38 -0.37 19.23
CA PHE A 45 -0.09 0.37 18.07
C PHE A 45 -1.03 1.49 18.51
N HIS A 46 -0.81 2.67 17.94
CA HIS A 46 -1.64 3.85 18.18
C HIS A 46 -2.16 4.38 16.85
N ALA A 47 -3.45 4.70 16.80
CA ALA A 47 -4.03 5.33 15.62
C ALA A 47 -3.54 6.78 15.51
N ILE A 48 -2.91 7.12 14.39
CA ILE A 48 -2.49 8.50 14.09
C ILE A 48 -2.92 8.86 12.67
N THR A 49 -3.16 10.13 12.43
CA THR A 49 -3.49 10.65 11.10
C THR A 49 -2.27 11.36 10.53
N ILE A 50 -1.84 10.95 9.34
CA ILE A 50 -0.65 11.46 8.67
C ILE A 50 -1.01 11.95 7.27
N SER A 51 -0.13 12.73 6.65
CA SER A 51 -0.28 13.05 5.24
C SER A 51 -0.07 11.81 4.39
N ASN A 52 -0.77 11.71 3.25
CA ASN A 52 -0.60 10.58 2.33
C ASN A 52 0.83 10.44 1.84
N SER A 53 1.56 11.55 1.71
CA SER A 53 2.97 11.53 1.29
C SER A 53 3.90 10.90 2.33
N ALA A 54 3.52 10.88 3.60
CA ALA A 54 4.29 10.25 4.67
C ALA A 54 4.00 8.76 4.84
N LEU A 55 2.95 8.26 4.19
CA LEU A 55 2.50 6.87 4.36
C LEU A 55 3.58 5.83 4.02
N PRO A 56 4.32 5.94 2.90
CA PRO A 56 5.36 4.95 2.60
C PRO A 56 6.41 4.80 3.69
N ALA A 57 6.83 5.92 4.29
CA ALA A 57 7.83 5.89 5.38
C ALA A 57 7.27 5.21 6.62
N HIS A 58 6.01 5.48 6.98
CA HIS A 58 5.35 4.83 8.12
C HIS A 58 5.20 3.33 7.93
N LEU A 59 4.79 2.88 6.76
CA LEU A 59 4.68 1.45 6.46
C LEU A 59 6.04 0.77 6.49
N GLN A 60 7.09 1.44 6.06
CA GLN A 60 8.45 0.91 6.08
C GLN A 60 8.96 0.73 7.52
N HIS A 61 8.53 1.55 8.46
CA HIS A 61 8.91 1.47 9.87
C HIS A 61 8.10 0.45 10.67
N GLY A 62 7.18 -0.25 10.06
CA GLY A 62 6.38 -1.28 10.73
C GLY A 62 4.97 -0.86 11.10
N ASP A 63 4.56 0.35 10.74
CA ASP A 63 3.18 0.78 10.91
C ASP A 63 2.26 -0.04 10.01
N VAL A 64 1.03 -0.26 10.44
CA VAL A 64 0.06 -1.05 9.69
C VAL A 64 -1.23 -0.27 9.50
N ALA A 65 -2.02 -0.70 8.51
CA ALA A 65 -3.34 -0.13 8.30
C ALA A 65 -4.29 -0.59 9.41
N PRO A 66 -5.25 0.26 9.83
CA PRO A 66 -6.31 -0.18 10.72
C PRO A 66 -7.21 -1.20 10.01
N ASP A 67 -7.99 -1.94 10.80
CA ASP A 67 -8.96 -2.87 10.24
C ASP A 67 -10.16 -2.13 9.62
N ASP A 68 -11.16 -2.87 9.12
CA ASP A 68 -12.33 -2.30 8.47
C ASP A 68 -13.17 -1.42 9.39
N TYR A 69 -12.98 -1.53 10.70
CA TYR A 69 -13.65 -0.73 11.71
C TYR A 69 -12.78 0.40 12.24
N GLY A 70 -11.60 0.60 11.69
CA GLY A 70 -10.67 1.64 12.13
C GLY A 70 -9.89 1.29 13.39
N ALA A 71 -9.89 0.03 13.81
CA ALA A 71 -9.19 -0.41 15.01
C ALA A 71 -7.77 -0.88 14.70
N CYS A 72 -6.86 -0.65 15.65
CA CYS A 72 -5.49 -1.12 15.60
C CYS A 72 -5.31 -2.46 16.32
N PRO A 73 -4.30 -3.24 15.92
CA PRO A 73 -3.98 -4.49 16.62
C PRO A 73 -3.68 -4.32 18.09
#